data_eeda56cb620003077ff229b4769c3ae8
#
_entry.id   eeda56cb620003077ff229b4769c3ae8
#
_cell.length_a   1.000
_cell.length_b   1.000
_cell.length_c   1.000
_cell.angle_alpha   90.00
_cell.angle_beta   90.00
_cell.angle_gamma   90.00
#
_symmetry.space_group_name_H-M   'P 1'
#
loop_
_entity.id
_entity.type
_entity.pdbx_description
1 polymer ?
#
loop_
_entity_poly.entity_id
_entity_poly.type
_entity_poly.pdbx_seq_one_letter_code
_entity_poly.pdbx_strand_id
1 'polypeptide(L)'
;RFGRRPIILFSLLGFSINFMIQALAPTIFWLFVGRLFSGITGASITTASAYIADISTDEDRAKNFGMIGAAFGLGFIIGPVIGGVLGQYGARVPFYAASILCLVNFLYGWFILPESLDKEHRRPFNWRRANPIGSLLQLRKYPKILGLIAALIFVYIAGHAVQTNWTFFKMYKFKWTETLVGISLG
;
A
#
# COMPACT_ATOMS: atom_id res chain seq x y z
N ARG A 1 8.64 -17.53 7.90
CA ARG A 1 9.82 -18.21 7.41
C ARG A 1 11.02 -17.28 7.33
N PHE A 2 10.89 -16.15 6.67
CA PHE A 2 12.01 -15.24 6.37
C PHE A 2 12.23 -14.14 7.43
N GLY A 3 11.33 -13.99 8.40
CA GLY A 3 11.29 -12.84 9.31
C GLY A 3 10.39 -11.71 8.79
N ARG A 4 10.21 -10.67 9.60
CA ARG A 4 9.39 -9.48 9.22
C ARG A 4 10.22 -8.46 8.43
N ARG A 5 11.42 -8.18 8.91
CA ARG A 5 12.34 -7.21 8.31
C ARG A 5 12.61 -7.45 6.82
N PRO A 6 13.01 -8.65 6.35
CA PRO A 6 13.31 -8.88 4.94
C PRO A 6 12.09 -8.66 4.05
N ILE A 7 10.88 -9.00 4.52
CA ILE A 7 9.65 -8.81 3.73
C ILE A 7 9.30 -7.33 3.61
N ILE A 8 9.44 -6.55 4.69
CA ILE A 8 9.23 -5.09 4.66
C ILE A 8 10.22 -4.45 3.69
N LEU A 9 11.50 -4.77 3.80
CA LEU A 9 12.54 -4.23 2.93
C LEU A 9 12.32 -4.61 1.45
N PHE A 10 11.98 -5.86 1.19
CA PHE A 10 11.64 -6.32 -0.17
C PHE A 10 10.44 -5.57 -0.75
N SER A 11 9.41 -5.32 0.07
CA SER A 11 8.24 -4.55 -0.37
C SER A 11 8.60 -3.07 -0.65
N LEU A 12 9.40 -2.42 0.19
CA LEU A 12 9.84 -1.04 -0.03
C LEU A 12 10.67 -0.89 -1.31
N LEU A 13 11.62 -1.80 -1.52
CA LEU A 13 12.39 -1.84 -2.76
C LEU A 13 11.48 -2.11 -3.97
N GLY A 14 10.54 -3.03 -3.83
CA GLY A 14 9.54 -3.33 -4.85
C GLY A 14 8.68 -2.13 -5.21
N PHE A 15 8.25 -1.32 -4.24
CA PHE A 15 7.52 -0.07 -4.50
C PHE A 15 8.40 0.97 -5.21
N SER A 16 9.67 1.12 -4.80
CA SER A 16 10.60 2.02 -5.49
C SER A 16 10.75 1.64 -6.96
N ILE A 17 11.00 0.36 -7.25
CA ILE A 17 11.11 -0.15 -8.62
C ILE A 17 9.79 0.04 -9.39
N ASN A 18 8.65 -0.26 -8.78
CA ASN A 18 7.34 -0.05 -9.40
C ASN A 18 7.10 1.40 -9.81
N PHE A 19 7.38 2.36 -8.91
CA PHE A 19 7.24 3.77 -9.23
C PHE A 19 8.24 4.22 -10.31
N MET A 20 9.45 3.68 -10.32
CA MET A 20 10.42 3.95 -11.38
C MET A 20 9.92 3.42 -12.73
N ILE A 21 9.37 2.21 -12.78
CA ILE A 21 8.75 1.65 -14.00
C ILE A 21 7.62 2.58 -14.49
N GLN A 22 6.77 3.07 -13.59
CA GLN A 22 5.68 3.99 -13.96
C GLN A 22 6.20 5.34 -14.46
N ALA A 23 7.27 5.88 -13.86
CA ALA A 23 7.91 7.12 -14.29
C ALA A 23 8.51 7.01 -15.70
N LEU A 24 9.11 5.87 -16.02
CA LEU A 24 9.79 5.61 -17.30
C LEU A 24 8.87 4.99 -18.35
N ALA A 25 7.63 4.63 -17.99
CA ALA A 25 6.71 3.91 -18.88
C ALA A 25 6.49 4.63 -20.23
N PRO A 26 6.90 4.05 -21.36
CA PRO A 26 6.66 4.64 -22.69
C PRO A 26 5.23 4.36 -23.17
N THR A 27 4.58 3.31 -22.67
CA THR A 27 3.23 2.89 -23.06
C THR A 27 2.40 2.46 -21.86
N ILE A 28 1.09 2.40 -22.03
CA ILE A 28 0.13 1.90 -21.01
C ILE A 28 0.47 0.46 -20.58
N PHE A 29 1.03 -0.34 -21.48
CA PHE A 29 1.46 -1.70 -21.14
C PHE A 29 2.46 -1.73 -19.99
N TRP A 30 3.44 -0.83 -19.95
CA TRP A 30 4.41 -0.74 -18.87
C TRP A 30 3.79 -0.31 -17.54
N LEU A 31 2.76 0.53 -17.59
CA LEU A 31 1.97 0.85 -16.38
C LEU A 31 1.28 -0.39 -15.82
N PHE A 32 0.76 -1.26 -16.69
CA PHE A 32 0.16 -2.53 -16.29
C PHE A 32 1.20 -3.49 -15.69
N VAL A 33 2.38 -3.61 -16.32
CA VAL A 33 3.51 -4.39 -15.78
C VAL A 33 3.90 -3.90 -14.37
N GLY A 34 4.00 -2.59 -14.17
CA GLY A 34 4.25 -2.00 -12.85
C GLY A 34 3.18 -2.40 -11.82
N ARG A 35 1.91 -2.41 -12.19
CA ARG A 35 0.81 -2.86 -11.30
C ARG A 35 0.89 -4.33 -10.93
N LEU A 36 1.23 -5.20 -11.87
CA LEU A 36 1.47 -6.63 -11.59
C LEU A 36 2.64 -6.81 -10.62
N PHE A 37 3.74 -6.10 -10.85
CA PHE A 37 4.91 -6.12 -9.98
C PHE A 37 4.58 -5.63 -8.56
N SER A 38 3.83 -4.53 -8.44
CA SER A 38 3.33 -4.01 -7.17
C SER A 38 2.45 -5.04 -6.44
N GLY A 39 1.63 -5.80 -7.14
CA GLY A 39 0.81 -6.87 -6.55
C GLY A 39 1.67 -7.97 -5.90
N ILE A 40 2.79 -8.34 -6.51
CA ILE A 40 3.71 -9.36 -5.99
C ILE A 40 4.44 -8.84 -4.74
N THR A 41 4.81 -7.55 -4.72
CA THR A 41 5.58 -6.95 -3.63
C THR A 41 4.72 -6.31 -2.54
N GLY A 42 3.38 -6.29 -2.70
CA GLY A 42 2.43 -5.53 -1.88
C GLY A 42 2.17 -6.02 -0.45
N ALA A 43 2.97 -6.95 0.09
CA ALA A 43 2.78 -7.52 1.44
C ALA A 43 3.22 -6.58 2.60
N SER A 44 3.52 -5.30 2.33
CA SER A 44 4.10 -4.37 3.31
C SER A 44 3.17 -4.09 4.49
N ILE A 45 1.89 -3.80 4.24
CA ILE A 45 0.94 -3.37 5.28
C ILE A 45 0.69 -4.49 6.30
N THR A 46 0.41 -5.71 5.82
CA THR A 46 0.16 -6.86 6.69
C THR A 46 1.41 -7.24 7.47
N THR A 47 2.59 -7.14 6.86
CA THR A 47 3.87 -7.44 7.52
C THR A 47 4.25 -6.34 8.51
N ALA A 48 4.02 -5.06 8.20
CA ALA A 48 4.23 -3.95 9.12
C ALA A 48 3.29 -4.05 10.34
N SER A 49 2.01 -4.37 10.12
CA SER A 49 1.07 -4.60 11.23
C SER A 49 1.51 -5.76 12.13
N ALA A 50 2.02 -6.85 11.53
CA ALA A 50 2.55 -7.97 12.29
C ALA A 50 3.85 -7.59 13.03
N TYR A 51 4.73 -6.79 12.40
CA TYR A 51 5.94 -6.26 13.04
C TYR A 51 5.60 -5.41 14.27
N ILE A 52 4.65 -4.48 14.13
CA ILE A 52 4.18 -3.64 15.24
C ILE A 52 3.55 -4.50 16.35
N ALA A 53 2.79 -5.56 16.02
CA ALA A 53 2.25 -6.48 17.00
C ALA A 53 3.36 -7.23 17.75
N ASP A 54 4.45 -7.63 17.06
CA ASP A 54 5.56 -8.36 17.65
C ASP A 54 6.35 -7.50 18.66
N ILE A 55 6.49 -6.17 18.43
CA ILE A 55 7.27 -5.25 19.27
C ILE A 55 6.42 -4.50 20.32
N SER A 56 5.08 -4.66 20.28
CA SER A 56 4.19 -3.94 21.19
C SER A 56 3.87 -4.77 22.42
N THR A 57 3.93 -4.14 23.59
CA THR A 57 3.32 -4.69 24.81
C THR A 57 1.80 -4.63 24.70
N ASP A 58 1.07 -5.34 25.54
CA ASP A 58 -0.40 -5.30 25.54
C ASP A 58 -0.94 -3.89 25.86
N GLU A 59 -0.22 -3.13 26.67
CA GLU A 59 -0.57 -1.74 27.05
C GLU A 59 -0.36 -0.76 25.88
N ASP A 60 0.75 -0.88 25.14
CA ASP A 60 1.09 0.03 24.05
C ASP A 60 0.49 -0.35 22.69
N ARG A 61 -0.10 -1.54 22.59
CA ARG A 61 -0.59 -2.08 21.30
C ARG A 61 -1.59 -1.15 20.63
N ALA A 62 -2.58 -0.65 21.36
CA ALA A 62 -3.59 0.26 20.82
C ALA A 62 -2.97 1.56 20.30
N LYS A 63 -2.02 2.14 21.03
CA LYS A 63 -1.27 3.35 20.67
C LYS A 63 -0.44 3.12 19.40
N ASN A 64 0.31 2.03 19.33
CA ASN A 64 1.17 1.70 18.20
C ASN A 64 0.37 1.44 16.91
N PHE A 65 -0.76 0.74 17.01
CA PHE A 65 -1.69 0.59 15.88
C PHE A 65 -2.35 1.92 15.49
N GLY A 66 -2.66 2.78 16.47
CA GLY A 66 -3.15 4.14 16.23
C GLY A 66 -2.18 4.98 15.41
N MET A 67 -0.86 4.85 15.64
CA MET A 67 0.17 5.52 14.84
C MET A 67 0.18 5.07 13.38
N ILE A 68 -0.10 3.79 13.09
CA ILE A 68 -0.28 3.32 11.70
C ILE A 68 -1.46 4.05 11.06
N GLY A 69 -2.59 4.13 11.76
CA GLY A 69 -3.77 4.88 11.27
C GLY A 69 -3.49 6.36 11.03
N ALA A 70 -2.77 7.01 11.96
CA ALA A 70 -2.34 8.40 11.80
C ALA A 70 -1.41 8.60 10.60
N ALA A 71 -0.45 7.69 10.39
CA ALA A 71 0.43 7.74 9.22
C ALA A 71 -0.34 7.59 7.89
N PHE A 72 -1.35 6.71 7.85
CA PHE A 72 -2.25 6.60 6.69
C PHE A 72 -3.05 7.89 6.47
N GLY A 73 -3.64 8.46 7.54
CA GLY A 73 -4.40 9.70 7.44
C GLY A 73 -3.54 10.86 6.93
N LEU A 74 -2.34 11.04 7.49
CA LEU A 74 -1.39 12.05 7.03
C LEU A 74 -0.96 11.82 5.58
N GLY A 75 -0.70 10.57 5.19
CA GLY A 75 -0.36 10.22 3.82
C GLY A 75 -1.49 10.53 2.83
N PHE A 76 -2.74 10.33 3.24
CA PHE A 76 -3.92 10.67 2.42
C PHE A 76 -4.12 12.17 2.23
N ILE A 77 -3.74 12.99 3.21
CA ILE A 77 -3.81 14.46 3.13
C ILE A 77 -2.63 15.00 2.32
N ILE A 78 -1.41 14.64 2.72
CA ILE A 78 -0.18 15.21 2.16
C ILE A 78 0.10 14.66 0.74
N GLY A 79 -0.20 13.39 0.48
CA GLY A 79 0.08 12.71 -0.78
C GLY A 79 -0.51 13.41 -2.00
N PRO A 80 -1.83 13.65 -2.06
CA PRO A 80 -2.47 14.35 -3.18
C PRO A 80 -1.97 15.78 -3.37
N VAL A 81 -1.69 16.50 -2.27
CA VAL A 81 -1.16 17.87 -2.33
C VAL A 81 0.22 17.90 -2.98
N ILE A 82 1.15 17.07 -2.48
CA ILE A 82 2.50 16.94 -3.07
C ILE A 82 2.40 16.44 -4.52
N GLY A 83 1.57 15.43 -4.78
CA GLY A 83 1.36 14.87 -6.11
C GLY A 83 0.83 15.92 -7.10
N GLY A 84 -0.13 16.76 -6.68
CA GLY A 84 -0.69 17.85 -7.48
C GLY A 84 0.32 18.97 -7.78
N VAL A 85 1.14 19.34 -6.78
CA VAL A 85 2.21 20.33 -6.98
C VAL A 85 3.30 19.81 -7.91
N LEU A 86 3.76 18.57 -7.70
CA LEU A 86 4.77 17.95 -8.56
C LEU A 86 4.25 17.67 -9.98
N GLY A 87 2.95 17.39 -10.12
CA GLY A 87 2.29 17.17 -11.39
C GLY A 87 2.38 18.35 -12.36
N GLN A 88 2.49 19.59 -11.85
CA GLN A 88 2.70 20.80 -12.68
C GLN A 88 4.01 20.75 -13.49
N TYR A 89 5.02 20.08 -12.95
CA TYR A 89 6.31 19.93 -13.63
C TYR A 89 6.33 18.75 -14.62
N GLY A 90 5.21 18.02 -14.71
CA GLY A 90 5.00 16.91 -15.63
C GLY A 90 4.38 15.69 -14.95
N ALA A 91 3.54 14.96 -15.68
CA ALA A 91 2.79 13.82 -15.15
C ALA A 91 3.67 12.68 -14.58
N ARG A 92 4.96 12.63 -14.95
CA ARG A 92 5.92 11.62 -14.49
C ARG A 92 6.67 12.01 -13.22
N VAL A 93 6.74 13.31 -12.90
CA VAL A 93 7.52 13.84 -11.77
C VAL A 93 7.07 13.26 -10.42
N PRO A 94 5.76 13.15 -10.11
CA PRO A 94 5.31 12.52 -8.87
C PRO A 94 5.81 11.07 -8.70
N PHE A 95 5.91 10.30 -9.79
CA PHE A 95 6.38 8.91 -9.73
C PHE A 95 7.89 8.83 -9.43
N TYR A 96 8.70 9.74 -9.99
CA TYR A 96 10.11 9.84 -9.61
C TYR A 96 10.27 10.17 -8.13
N ALA A 97 9.53 11.16 -7.64
CA ALA A 97 9.56 11.54 -6.23
C ALA A 97 9.14 10.38 -5.32
N ALA A 98 8.07 9.66 -5.66
CA ALA A 98 7.61 8.49 -4.92
C ALA A 98 8.65 7.36 -4.94
N SER A 99 9.33 7.11 -6.08
CA SER A 99 10.38 6.11 -6.18
C SER A 99 11.55 6.44 -5.28
N ILE A 100 12.01 7.70 -5.29
CA ILE A 100 13.12 8.17 -4.43
C ILE A 100 12.73 8.05 -2.95
N LEU A 101 11.51 8.46 -2.58
CA LEU A 101 11.03 8.38 -1.21
C LEU A 101 10.99 6.91 -0.72
N CYS A 102 10.51 5.98 -1.54
CA CYS A 102 10.50 4.55 -1.23
C CYS A 102 11.94 4.01 -1.08
N LEU A 103 12.88 4.45 -1.93
CA LEU A 103 14.28 4.05 -1.85
C LEU A 103 14.94 4.58 -0.56
N VAL A 104 14.71 5.84 -0.21
CA VAL A 104 15.20 6.43 1.05
C VAL A 104 14.64 5.66 2.24
N ASN A 105 13.35 5.33 2.22
CA ASN A 105 12.71 4.55 3.27
C ASN A 105 13.25 3.11 3.34
N PHE A 106 13.56 2.50 2.19
CA PHE A 106 14.26 1.21 2.14
C PHE A 106 15.64 1.29 2.79
N LEU A 107 16.44 2.31 2.45
CA LEU A 107 17.78 2.51 3.04
C LEU A 107 17.67 2.76 4.54
N TYR A 108 16.76 3.62 4.98
CA TYR A 108 16.49 3.83 6.40
C TYR A 108 16.15 2.51 7.12
N GLY A 109 15.22 1.72 6.57
CA GLY A 109 14.86 0.43 7.13
C GLY A 109 16.00 -0.58 7.10
N TRP A 110 16.87 -0.53 6.08
CA TRP A 110 18.03 -1.40 5.97
C TRP A 110 19.01 -1.20 7.14
N PHE A 111 19.27 0.05 7.52
CA PHE A 111 20.23 0.38 8.57
C PHE A 111 19.64 0.35 9.98
N ILE A 112 18.35 0.70 10.14
CA ILE A 112 17.77 0.97 11.45
C ILE A 112 16.77 -0.10 11.90
N LEU A 113 16.04 -0.77 10.96
CA LEU A 113 14.99 -1.70 11.33
C LEU A 113 15.58 -3.03 11.84
N PRO A 114 15.41 -3.41 13.13
CA PRO A 114 15.80 -4.71 13.63
C PRO A 114 14.82 -5.80 13.16
N GLU A 115 15.19 -7.07 13.30
CA GLU A 115 14.25 -8.18 13.09
C GLU A 115 13.39 -8.36 14.35
N SER A 116 12.06 -8.44 14.17
CA SER A 116 11.12 -8.61 15.29
C SER A 116 10.74 -10.07 15.52
N LEU A 117 10.94 -10.96 14.54
CA LEU A 117 10.54 -12.36 14.66
C LEU A 117 11.75 -13.27 14.90
N ASP A 118 11.85 -13.82 16.12
CA ASP A 118 12.86 -14.79 16.49
C ASP A 118 12.83 -16.04 15.61
N LYS A 119 14.00 -16.65 15.44
CA LYS A 119 14.14 -17.85 14.59
C LYS A 119 13.27 -19.01 15.07
N GLU A 120 13.08 -19.15 16.37
CA GLU A 120 12.31 -20.21 17.00
C GLU A 120 10.80 -20.10 16.71
N HIS A 121 10.30 -18.88 16.54
CA HIS A 121 8.89 -18.62 16.23
C HIS A 121 8.57 -18.64 14.72
N ARG A 122 9.54 -18.90 13.87
CA ARG A 122 9.37 -18.95 12.41
C ARG A 122 8.72 -20.28 11.99
N ARG A 123 7.57 -20.19 11.33
CA ARG A 123 6.87 -21.38 10.83
C ARG A 123 7.40 -21.80 9.47
N PRO A 124 7.47 -23.12 9.14
CA PRO A 124 7.81 -23.59 7.81
C PRO A 124 6.77 -23.14 6.79
N PHE A 125 7.23 -22.87 5.55
CA PHE A 125 6.33 -22.46 4.47
C PHE A 125 5.51 -23.68 3.98
N ASN A 126 4.20 -23.50 3.90
CA ASN A 126 3.30 -24.54 3.42
C ASN A 126 2.46 -23.99 2.26
N TRP A 127 2.70 -24.50 1.05
CA TRP A 127 1.99 -24.13 -0.17
C TRP A 127 0.47 -24.32 -0.07
N ARG A 128 0.01 -25.34 0.65
CA ARG A 128 -1.43 -25.59 0.83
C ARG A 128 -2.12 -24.48 1.63
N ARG A 129 -1.41 -23.86 2.57
CA ARG A 129 -1.92 -22.73 3.35
C ARG A 129 -1.79 -21.39 2.63
N ALA A 130 -0.88 -21.28 1.65
CA ALA A 130 -0.68 -20.10 0.81
C ALA A 130 -1.64 -20.06 -0.39
N ASN A 131 -2.65 -20.93 -0.44
CA ASN A 131 -3.62 -20.98 -1.51
C ASN A 131 -4.74 -19.95 -1.30
N PRO A 132 -4.81 -18.84 -2.07
CA PRO A 132 -5.86 -17.84 -1.93
C PRO A 132 -7.26 -18.39 -2.20
N ILE A 133 -7.39 -19.34 -3.13
CA ILE A 133 -8.66 -20.00 -3.45
C ILE A 133 -9.13 -20.85 -2.25
N GLY A 134 -8.22 -21.57 -1.61
CA GLY A 134 -8.53 -22.34 -0.40
C GLY A 134 -8.97 -21.46 0.76
N SER A 135 -8.38 -20.28 0.90
CA SER A 135 -8.79 -19.29 1.91
C SER A 135 -10.21 -18.76 1.65
N LEU A 136 -10.55 -18.46 0.39
CA LEU A 136 -11.90 -18.07 0.00
C LEU A 136 -12.92 -19.19 0.22
N LEU A 137 -12.56 -20.45 -0.08
CA LEU A 137 -13.43 -21.59 0.17
C LEU A 137 -13.69 -21.85 1.65
N GLN A 138 -12.72 -21.51 2.53
CA GLN A 138 -12.93 -21.60 3.97
C GLN A 138 -14.01 -20.63 4.48
N LEU A 139 -14.22 -19.49 3.81
CA LEU A 139 -15.28 -18.55 4.18
C LEU A 139 -16.68 -19.17 4.09
N ARG A 140 -16.88 -20.15 3.21
CA ARG A 140 -18.16 -20.90 3.12
C ARG A 140 -18.53 -21.64 4.41
N LYS A 141 -17.55 -21.91 5.28
CA LYS A 141 -17.81 -22.53 6.60
C LYS A 141 -18.47 -21.58 7.59
N TYR A 142 -18.48 -20.28 7.29
CA TYR A 142 -18.99 -19.25 8.19
C TYR A 142 -20.09 -18.40 7.49
N PRO A 143 -21.29 -18.96 7.26
CA PRO A 143 -22.34 -18.28 6.50
C PRO A 143 -22.75 -16.93 7.09
N LYS A 144 -22.69 -16.77 8.42
CA LYS A 144 -23.00 -15.50 9.10
C LYS A 144 -22.01 -14.36 8.74
N ILE A 145 -20.78 -14.70 8.36
CA ILE A 145 -19.74 -13.72 8.00
C ILE A 145 -19.81 -13.38 6.50
N LEU A 146 -20.39 -14.26 5.66
CA LEU A 146 -20.47 -14.03 4.22
C LEU A 146 -21.23 -12.75 3.86
N GLY A 147 -22.34 -12.46 4.54
CA GLY A 147 -23.10 -11.23 4.32
C GLY A 147 -22.28 -9.98 4.65
N LEU A 148 -21.53 -10.01 5.76
CA LEU A 148 -20.66 -8.91 6.15
C LEU A 148 -19.50 -8.71 5.15
N ILE A 149 -18.90 -9.79 4.67
CA ILE A 149 -17.84 -9.74 3.66
C ILE A 149 -18.39 -9.18 2.34
N ALA A 150 -19.58 -9.62 1.90
CA ALA A 150 -20.22 -9.07 0.71
C ALA A 150 -20.47 -7.56 0.85
N ALA A 151 -21.00 -7.11 1.99
CA ALA A 151 -21.19 -5.69 2.27
C ALA A 151 -19.87 -4.90 2.21
N LEU A 152 -18.80 -5.43 2.81
CA LEU A 152 -17.47 -4.82 2.73
C LEU A 152 -16.96 -4.74 1.30
N ILE A 153 -17.13 -5.79 0.49
CA ILE A 153 -16.73 -5.79 -0.92
C ILE A 153 -17.45 -4.66 -1.68
N PHE A 154 -18.77 -4.49 -1.49
CA PHE A 154 -19.51 -3.41 -2.14
C PHE A 154 -19.05 -2.03 -1.68
N VAL A 155 -18.76 -1.83 -0.39
CA VAL A 155 -18.20 -0.58 0.14
C VAL A 155 -16.85 -0.28 -0.49
N TYR A 156 -15.96 -1.28 -0.60
CA TYR A 156 -14.66 -1.10 -1.24
C TYR A 156 -14.78 -0.79 -2.73
N ILE A 157 -15.68 -1.49 -3.46
CA ILE A 157 -15.94 -1.21 -4.89
C ILE A 157 -16.44 0.23 -5.05
N ALA A 158 -17.41 0.66 -4.25
CA ALA A 158 -17.96 2.01 -4.30
C ALA A 158 -16.87 3.06 -3.98
N GLY A 159 -16.07 2.85 -2.93
CA GLY A 159 -14.97 3.73 -2.55
C GLY A 159 -13.92 3.89 -3.66
N HIS A 160 -13.48 2.77 -4.23
CA HIS A 160 -12.51 2.80 -5.34
C HIS A 160 -13.09 3.41 -6.62
N ALA A 161 -14.37 3.17 -6.94
CA ALA A 161 -15.03 3.81 -8.07
C ALA A 161 -15.06 5.33 -7.92
N VAL A 162 -15.39 5.84 -6.73
CA VAL A 162 -15.35 7.28 -6.44
C VAL A 162 -13.92 7.82 -6.58
N GLN A 163 -12.94 7.20 -5.94
CA GLN A 163 -11.55 7.66 -5.99
C GLN A 163 -11.00 7.72 -7.42
N THR A 164 -11.27 6.71 -8.23
CA THR A 164 -10.76 6.63 -9.61
C THR A 164 -11.37 7.70 -10.49
N ASN A 165 -12.68 7.96 -10.35
CA ASN A 165 -13.38 8.91 -11.22
C ASN A 165 -13.31 10.36 -10.73
N TRP A 166 -13.03 10.59 -9.45
CA TRP A 166 -13.09 11.91 -8.82
C TRP A 166 -12.18 12.95 -9.48
N THR A 167 -10.95 12.56 -9.78
CA THR A 167 -9.97 13.42 -10.46
C THR A 167 -10.46 13.81 -11.84
N PHE A 168 -10.84 12.83 -12.67
CA PHE A 168 -11.33 13.08 -14.03
C PHE A 168 -12.60 13.91 -14.06
N PHE A 169 -13.51 13.65 -13.13
CA PHE A 169 -14.75 14.43 -12.98
C PHE A 169 -14.46 15.91 -12.69
N LYS A 170 -13.56 16.20 -11.75
CA LYS A 170 -13.19 17.59 -11.43
C LYS A 170 -12.51 18.30 -12.60
N MET A 171 -11.56 17.63 -13.25
CA MET A 171 -10.86 18.20 -14.40
C MET A 171 -11.83 18.44 -15.56
N TYR A 172 -12.74 17.50 -15.85
CA TYR A 172 -13.70 17.66 -16.94
C TYR A 172 -14.77 18.70 -16.64
N LYS A 173 -15.44 18.62 -15.48
CA LYS A 173 -16.59 19.45 -15.15
C LYS A 173 -16.19 20.86 -14.75
N PHE A 174 -15.15 21.01 -13.92
CA PHE A 174 -14.75 22.30 -13.35
C PHE A 174 -13.50 22.89 -14.01
N LYS A 175 -12.89 22.19 -14.96
CA LYS A 175 -11.64 22.60 -15.64
C LYS A 175 -10.50 22.87 -14.66
N TRP A 176 -10.48 22.13 -13.54
CA TRP A 176 -9.44 22.26 -12.51
C TRP A 176 -8.10 21.72 -13.01
N THR A 177 -7.03 22.37 -12.58
CA THR A 177 -5.66 21.89 -12.77
C THR A 177 -5.33 20.75 -11.81
N GLU A 178 -4.27 20.00 -12.09
CA GLU A 178 -3.80 18.90 -11.23
C GLU A 178 -3.58 19.36 -9.79
N THR A 179 -3.08 20.57 -9.60
CA THR A 179 -2.85 21.16 -8.26
C THR A 179 -4.15 21.41 -7.50
N LEU A 180 -5.15 22.00 -8.16
CA LEU A 180 -6.45 22.23 -7.52
C LEU A 180 -7.13 20.93 -7.16
N VAL A 181 -7.01 19.91 -8.02
CA VAL A 181 -7.52 18.56 -7.73
C VAL A 181 -6.76 17.98 -6.53
N GLY A 182 -5.43 18.07 -6.50
CA GLY A 182 -4.61 17.58 -5.40
C GLY A 182 -4.97 18.21 -4.06
N ILE A 183 -5.07 19.54 -4.01
CA ILE A 183 -5.47 20.30 -2.80
C ILE A 183 -6.88 19.91 -2.34
N SER A 184 -7.78 19.64 -3.27
CA SER A 184 -9.17 19.28 -2.93
C SER A 184 -9.35 17.84 -2.44
N LEU A 185 -8.32 17.00 -2.52
CA LEU A 185 -8.29 15.63 -2.03
C LEU A 185 -7.58 15.51 -0.68
N GLY A 186 -6.71 16.45 -0.33
CA GLY A 186 -6.09 16.55 0.99
C GLY A 186 -6.91 17.46 1.90
#